data_cd6954e4a276330ca9a7d7622b56ae51
#
_entry.id   cd6954e4a276330ca9a7d7622b56ae51
#
_cell.length_a   1.000
_cell.length_b   1.000
_cell.length_c   1.000
_cell.angle_alpha   90.00
_cell.angle_beta   90.00
_cell.angle_gamma   90.00
#
_symmetry.space_group_name_H-M   'P 1'
#
loop_
_entity.id
_entity.type
_entity.pdbx_description
1 polymer ?
#
loop_
_entity_poly.entity_id
_entity_poly.type
_entity_poly.pdbx_seq_one_letter_code
_entity_poly.pdbx_strand_id
1 'polypeptide(L)'
;KNVNVESFRYIEEIQAGAKNLLQVSSHISGELQSDWHENLGSILETLLPAGSISGAPKKSTLEIIEAVEGYDREYFSGVFGVYDGESFDSGVMIRFIQNKDSSLVYKSGGGITLDSDAMQEYNEMLDKIYLP
;
A
#
# COMPACT_ATOMS: atom_id res chain seq x y z
N LYS A 1 -18.39 4.53 10.14
CA LYS A 1 -18.88 5.84 10.63
C LYS A 1 -17.84 6.43 11.57
N ASN A 2 -17.93 7.72 11.91
CA ASN A 2 -17.05 8.37 12.88
C ASN A 2 -15.56 8.17 12.56
N VAL A 3 -15.13 8.64 11.39
CA VAL A 3 -13.73 8.58 10.99
C VAL A 3 -12.96 9.69 11.68
N ASN A 4 -11.90 9.35 12.41
CA ASN A 4 -11.04 10.25 13.15
C ASN A 4 -9.59 10.12 12.70
N VAL A 5 -8.84 11.22 12.73
CA VAL A 5 -7.39 11.21 12.58
C VAL A 5 -6.77 11.23 13.97
N GLU A 6 -6.32 10.07 14.43
CA GLU A 6 -5.75 9.91 15.78
C GLU A 6 -4.36 10.52 15.89
N SER A 7 -3.56 10.38 14.82
CA SER A 7 -2.24 10.99 14.71
C SER A 7 -2.00 11.38 13.26
N PHE A 8 -1.54 12.61 13.04
CA PHE A 8 -1.32 13.15 11.71
C PHE A 8 0.15 13.38 11.41
N ARG A 9 0.65 12.76 10.33
CA ARG A 9 2.00 12.95 9.79
C ARG A 9 3.12 12.81 10.83
N TYR A 10 3.05 11.75 11.63
CA TYR A 10 4.15 11.42 12.53
C TYR A 10 5.24 10.64 11.79
N ILE A 11 6.46 10.72 12.31
CA ILE A 11 7.62 10.07 11.72
C ILE A 11 7.80 8.70 12.37
N GLU A 12 7.87 7.67 11.55
CA GLU A 12 8.26 6.31 11.94
C GLU A 12 9.64 6.00 11.39
N GLU A 13 10.47 5.41 12.23
CA GLU A 13 11.76 4.87 11.81
C GLU A 13 11.61 3.38 11.53
N ILE A 14 11.94 3.00 10.30
CA ILE A 14 11.87 1.61 9.83
C ILE A 14 13.29 1.11 9.61
N GLN A 15 13.64 0.03 10.30
CA GLN A 15 14.91 -0.64 10.09
C GLN A 15 14.85 -1.48 8.81
N ALA A 16 15.62 -1.09 7.81
CA ALA A 16 15.72 -1.78 6.52
C ALA A 16 17.14 -2.33 6.34
N GLY A 17 17.37 -3.53 6.83
CA GLY A 17 18.71 -4.14 6.83
C GLY A 17 19.70 -3.29 7.61
N ALA A 18 20.75 -2.80 6.95
CA ALA A 18 21.77 -1.95 7.55
C ALA A 18 21.43 -0.44 7.52
N LYS A 19 20.30 -0.05 6.95
CA LYS A 19 19.86 1.36 6.84
C LYS A 19 18.59 1.58 7.65
N ASN A 20 18.44 2.78 8.20
CA ASN A 20 17.19 3.24 8.78
C ASN A 20 16.48 4.13 7.76
N LEU A 21 15.21 3.84 7.51
CA LEU A 21 14.33 4.62 6.66
C LEU A 21 13.36 5.40 7.54
N LEU A 22 13.11 6.65 7.19
CA LEU A 22 12.07 7.45 7.84
C LEU A 22 10.82 7.42 6.96
N GLN A 23 9.70 7.11 7.57
CA GLN A 23 8.38 7.11 6.93
C GLN A 23 7.48 8.11 7.63
N VAL A 24 6.71 8.86 6.84
CA VAL A 24 5.65 9.73 7.38
C VAL A 24 4.35 8.95 7.35
N SER A 25 3.77 8.74 8.52
CA SER A 25 2.53 7.97 8.70
C SER A 25 1.42 8.84 9.30
N SER A 26 0.20 8.39 9.13
CA SER A 26 -0.97 8.94 9.82
C SER A 26 -1.84 7.79 10.30
N HIS A 27 -2.29 7.88 11.54
CA HIS A 27 -3.22 6.91 12.11
C HIS A 27 -4.64 7.43 11.98
N ILE A 28 -5.45 6.70 11.25
CA ILE A 28 -6.86 7.02 11.00
C ILE A 28 -7.69 5.86 11.50
N SER A 29 -8.66 6.15 12.36
CA SER A 29 -9.60 5.18 12.89
C SER A 29 -11.02 5.43 12.38
N GLY A 30 -11.84 4.40 12.48
CA GLY A 30 -13.26 4.51 12.13
C GLY A 30 -14.05 3.38 12.78
N GLU A 31 -15.32 3.65 13.07
CA GLU A 31 -16.22 2.66 13.64
C GLU A 31 -16.88 1.81 12.55
N LEU A 32 -16.75 0.51 12.67
CA LEU A 32 -17.50 -0.45 11.87
C LEU A 32 -18.88 -0.72 12.48
N GLN A 33 -19.79 -1.25 11.69
CA GLN A 33 -21.09 -1.71 12.17
C GLN A 33 -20.93 -3.08 12.85
N SER A 34 -21.90 -3.47 13.67
CA SER A 34 -21.84 -4.73 14.43
C SER A 34 -21.80 -5.98 13.54
N ASP A 35 -22.28 -5.88 12.32
CA ASP A 35 -22.31 -6.93 11.29
C ASP A 35 -21.10 -6.93 10.36
N TRP A 36 -20.01 -6.22 10.72
CA TRP A 36 -18.85 -6.06 9.87
C TRP A 36 -18.18 -7.40 9.49
N HIS A 37 -18.27 -8.41 10.34
CA HIS A 37 -17.74 -9.75 10.05
C HIS A 37 -18.36 -10.37 8.80
N GLU A 38 -19.68 -10.21 8.63
CA GLU A 38 -20.42 -10.70 7.46
C GLU A 38 -20.12 -9.86 6.21
N ASN A 39 -19.69 -8.62 6.41
CA ASN A 39 -19.45 -7.64 5.35
C ASN A 39 -17.97 -7.34 5.10
N LEU A 40 -17.04 -8.10 5.68
CA LEU A 40 -15.60 -7.85 5.59
C LEU A 40 -15.11 -7.70 4.15
N GLY A 41 -15.56 -8.57 3.25
CA GLY A 41 -15.19 -8.50 1.83
C GLY A 41 -15.60 -7.18 1.18
N SER A 42 -16.84 -6.74 1.39
CA SER A 42 -17.36 -5.47 0.84
C SER A 42 -16.66 -4.25 1.46
N ILE A 43 -16.28 -4.33 2.73
CA ILE A 43 -15.50 -3.29 3.41
C ILE A 43 -14.13 -3.16 2.73
N LEU A 44 -13.44 -4.27 2.52
CA LEU A 44 -12.14 -4.30 1.85
C LEU A 44 -12.25 -3.79 0.41
N GLU A 45 -13.25 -4.23 -0.35
CA GLU A 45 -13.49 -3.76 -1.72
C GLU A 45 -13.69 -2.24 -1.77
N THR A 46 -14.38 -1.66 -0.80
CA THR A 46 -14.59 -0.22 -0.72
C THR A 46 -13.30 0.55 -0.39
N LEU A 47 -12.46 0.00 0.50
CA LEU A 47 -11.22 0.63 0.93
C LEU A 47 -10.11 0.52 -0.11
N LEU A 48 -10.11 -0.54 -0.90
CA LEU A 48 -9.06 -0.84 -1.87
C LEU A 48 -9.32 -0.23 -3.26
N PRO A 49 -8.29 -0.01 -4.06
CA PRO A 49 -6.89 0.07 -3.64
C PRO A 49 -6.66 1.13 -2.57
N ALA A 50 -5.70 0.89 -1.68
CA ALA A 50 -5.40 1.82 -0.59
C ALA A 50 -5.04 3.21 -1.12
N GLY A 51 -5.61 4.26 -0.53
CA GLY A 51 -5.40 5.64 -0.98
C GLY A 51 -3.93 6.09 -0.94
N SER A 52 -3.16 5.57 0.01
CA SER A 52 -1.71 5.81 0.09
C SER A 52 -0.92 5.24 -1.10
N ILE A 53 -1.48 4.25 -1.80
CA ILE A 53 -0.87 3.61 -2.95
C ILE A 53 -1.42 4.17 -4.27
N SER A 54 -2.72 4.38 -4.34
CA SER A 54 -3.38 4.85 -5.56
C SER A 54 -3.35 6.37 -5.72
N GLY A 55 -3.24 7.13 -4.62
CA GLY A 55 -3.32 8.59 -4.64
C GLY A 55 -4.77 9.10 -4.59
N ALA A 56 -4.91 10.42 -4.67
CA ALA A 56 -6.19 11.12 -4.63
C ALA A 56 -6.26 12.21 -5.73
N PRO A 57 -7.41 12.37 -6.39
CA PRO A 57 -8.66 11.61 -6.26
C PRO A 57 -8.55 10.19 -6.81
N LYS A 58 -9.04 9.20 -6.04
CA LYS A 58 -8.83 7.76 -6.31
C LYS A 58 -9.19 7.35 -7.75
N LYS A 59 -10.34 7.78 -8.24
CA LYS A 59 -10.83 7.38 -9.57
C LYS A 59 -9.89 7.82 -10.69
N SER A 60 -9.54 9.10 -10.73
CA SER A 60 -8.68 9.64 -11.79
C SER A 60 -7.24 9.10 -11.72
N THR A 61 -6.72 8.87 -10.53
CA THR A 61 -5.38 8.29 -10.40
C THR A 61 -5.35 6.83 -10.83
N LEU A 62 -6.38 6.05 -10.58
CA LEU A 62 -6.49 4.68 -11.08
C LEU A 62 -6.58 4.63 -12.61
N GLU A 63 -7.34 5.53 -13.23
CA GLU A 63 -7.43 5.66 -14.70
C GLU A 63 -6.05 6.00 -15.31
N ILE A 64 -5.28 6.88 -14.67
CA ILE A 64 -3.91 7.21 -15.09
C ILE A 64 -2.99 5.99 -14.95
N ILE A 65 -3.01 5.30 -13.83
CA ILE A 65 -2.19 4.11 -13.58
C ILE A 65 -2.48 3.05 -14.64
N GLU A 66 -3.74 2.76 -14.91
CA GLU A 66 -4.14 1.81 -15.95
C GLU A 66 -3.65 2.21 -17.34
N ALA A 67 -3.70 3.50 -17.66
CA ALA A 67 -3.28 4.01 -18.96
C ALA A 67 -1.75 4.00 -19.17
N VAL A 68 -0.96 4.17 -18.11
CA VAL A 68 0.50 4.30 -18.22
C VAL A 68 1.28 3.03 -17.87
N GLU A 69 0.72 2.18 -17.01
CA GLU A 69 1.33 0.89 -16.68
C GLU A 69 0.94 -0.14 -17.76
N GLY A 70 1.91 -0.65 -18.47
CA GLY A 70 1.69 -1.62 -19.53
C GLY A 70 1.63 -3.08 -19.06
N TYR A 71 1.28 -3.35 -17.79
CA TYR A 71 1.25 -4.69 -17.22
C TYR A 71 0.19 -4.82 -16.12
N ASP A 72 -0.22 -6.05 -15.86
CA ASP A 72 -1.11 -6.37 -14.73
C ASP A 72 -0.32 -6.37 -13.42
N ARG A 73 -0.77 -5.62 -12.45
CA ARG A 73 -0.18 -5.57 -11.10
C ARG A 73 -0.31 -6.88 -10.33
N GLU A 74 -1.30 -7.72 -10.67
CA GLU A 74 -1.61 -8.96 -9.98
C GLU A 74 -1.81 -8.69 -8.47
N TYR A 75 -0.97 -9.25 -7.61
CA TYR A 75 -1.03 -9.04 -6.15
C TYR A 75 -0.43 -7.70 -5.69
N PHE A 76 0.35 -7.02 -6.53
CA PHE A 76 1.00 -5.76 -6.16
C PHE A 76 -0.04 -4.66 -5.91
N SER A 77 0.04 -3.99 -4.79
CA SER A 77 -0.95 -3.03 -4.24
C SER A 77 -2.27 -3.67 -3.76
N GLY A 78 -2.38 -4.97 -3.73
CA GLY A 78 -3.49 -5.69 -3.11
C GLY A 78 -3.40 -5.68 -1.59
N VAL A 79 -4.20 -6.49 -0.94
CA VAL A 79 -4.20 -6.69 0.50
C VAL A 79 -3.99 -8.16 0.83
N PHE A 80 -3.27 -8.41 1.90
CA PHE A 80 -3.21 -9.72 2.55
C PHE A 80 -3.48 -9.55 4.04
N GLY A 81 -3.94 -10.60 4.68
CA GLY A 81 -4.19 -10.51 6.12
C GLY A 81 -4.58 -11.85 6.73
N VAL A 82 -4.74 -11.82 8.03
CA VAL A 82 -5.18 -12.95 8.83
C VAL A 82 -6.48 -12.57 9.52
N TYR A 83 -7.48 -13.41 9.33
CA TYR A 83 -8.78 -13.31 9.99
C TYR A 83 -8.94 -14.47 10.97
N ASP A 84 -9.13 -14.18 12.24
CA ASP A 84 -9.26 -15.18 13.31
C ASP A 84 -10.72 -15.45 13.74
N GLY A 85 -11.68 -14.79 13.09
CA GLY A 85 -13.10 -14.85 13.42
C GLY A 85 -13.58 -13.67 14.25
N GLU A 86 -12.69 -12.93 14.89
CA GLU A 86 -13.01 -11.77 15.73
C GLU A 86 -12.33 -10.48 15.25
N SER A 87 -11.14 -10.62 14.67
CA SER A 87 -10.34 -9.51 14.16
C SER A 87 -9.74 -9.83 12.80
N PHE A 88 -9.41 -8.78 12.06
CA PHE A 88 -8.72 -8.89 10.78
C PHE A 88 -7.49 -7.98 10.80
N ASP A 89 -6.31 -8.58 10.86
CA ASP A 89 -5.04 -7.89 10.72
C ASP A 89 -4.55 -7.99 9.28
N SER A 90 -4.21 -6.86 8.66
CA SER A 90 -3.90 -6.82 7.23
C SER A 90 -2.86 -5.78 6.86
N GLY A 91 -2.22 -6.01 5.73
CA GLY A 91 -1.27 -5.10 5.13
C GLY A 91 -1.45 -4.99 3.62
N VAL A 92 -0.96 -3.90 3.05
CA VAL A 92 -0.89 -3.72 1.61
C VAL A 92 0.32 -4.47 1.06
N MET A 93 0.12 -5.21 -0.04
CA MET A 93 1.18 -5.99 -0.67
C MET A 93 2.10 -5.10 -1.49
N ILE A 94 3.18 -4.66 -0.86
CA ILE A 94 4.28 -3.93 -1.47
C ILE A 94 5.61 -4.56 -1.04
N ARG A 95 6.66 -4.36 -1.83
CA ARG A 95 8.02 -4.84 -1.46
C ARG A 95 8.07 -6.34 -1.13
N PHE A 96 7.61 -7.16 -2.06
CA PHE A 96 7.61 -8.60 -1.90
C PHE A 96 8.22 -9.31 -3.12
N ILE A 97 8.55 -10.58 -2.93
CA ILE A 97 9.06 -11.45 -3.99
C ILE A 97 7.93 -12.34 -4.47
N GLN A 98 7.63 -12.24 -5.75
CA GLN A 98 6.70 -13.12 -6.44
C GLN A 98 7.46 -14.23 -7.15
N ASN A 99 7.04 -15.46 -6.94
CA ASN A 99 7.50 -16.59 -7.76
C ASN A 99 6.58 -16.70 -8.98
N LYS A 100 7.12 -16.44 -10.16
CA LYS A 100 6.40 -16.49 -11.43
C LYS A 100 7.21 -17.25 -12.45
N ASP A 101 6.64 -18.30 -13.00
CA ASP A 101 7.24 -19.12 -14.07
C ASP A 101 8.69 -19.55 -13.78
N SER A 102 8.94 -20.02 -12.55
CA SER A 102 10.27 -20.40 -12.04
C SER A 102 11.28 -19.25 -11.91
N SER A 103 10.81 -18.02 -12.00
CA SER A 103 11.61 -16.81 -11.76
C SER A 103 11.13 -16.09 -10.50
N LEU A 104 12.07 -15.49 -9.78
CA LEU A 104 11.77 -14.64 -8.65
C LEU A 104 11.74 -13.17 -9.10
N VAL A 105 10.60 -12.53 -8.93
CA VAL A 105 10.39 -11.14 -9.32
C VAL A 105 10.14 -10.30 -8.06
N TYR A 106 11.00 -9.32 -7.81
CA TYR A 106 10.78 -8.37 -6.71
C TYR A 106 9.81 -7.28 -7.19
N LYS A 107 8.73 -7.11 -6.45
CA LYS A 107 7.72 -6.07 -6.71
C LYS A 107 7.97 -4.85 -5.82
N SER A 108 8.33 -3.74 -6.43
CA SER A 108 8.56 -2.46 -5.76
C SER A 108 7.96 -1.31 -6.59
N GLY A 109 7.74 -0.18 -5.95
CA GLY A 109 7.24 1.03 -6.60
C GLY A 109 7.37 2.24 -5.69
N GLY A 110 7.20 3.42 -6.27
CA GLY A 110 7.23 4.72 -5.61
C GLY A 110 5.97 5.52 -5.88
N GLY A 111 5.77 6.59 -5.10
CA GLY A 111 4.69 7.56 -5.33
C GLY A 111 5.17 8.68 -6.23
N ILE A 112 4.46 8.92 -7.31
CA ILE A 112 4.76 10.01 -8.25
C ILE A 112 3.82 11.18 -7.99
N THR A 113 4.38 12.35 -7.85
CA THR A 113 3.66 13.62 -7.70
C THR A 113 4.04 14.61 -8.81
N LEU A 114 3.38 15.76 -8.84
CA LEU A 114 3.68 16.80 -9.83
C LEU A 114 5.13 17.31 -9.76
N ASP A 115 5.70 17.32 -8.55
CA ASP A 115 7.06 17.82 -8.29
C ASP A 115 8.13 16.72 -8.33
N SER A 116 7.75 15.48 -8.67
CA SER A 116 8.67 14.36 -8.72
C SER A 116 9.65 14.49 -9.88
N ASP A 117 10.93 14.24 -9.59
CA ASP A 117 11.96 14.02 -10.61
C ASP A 117 12.09 12.52 -10.91
N ALA A 118 12.00 12.15 -12.18
CA ALA A 118 11.95 10.75 -12.59
C ALA A 118 13.17 9.93 -12.16
N MET A 119 14.37 10.53 -12.18
CA MET A 119 15.59 9.83 -11.78
C MET A 119 15.69 9.69 -10.25
N GLN A 120 15.23 10.68 -9.51
CA GLN A 120 15.20 10.61 -8.06
C GLN A 120 14.22 9.53 -7.59
N GLU A 121 13.01 9.50 -8.15
CA GLU A 121 12.00 8.49 -7.83
C GLU A 121 12.47 7.06 -8.19
N TYR A 122 13.13 6.92 -9.34
CA TYR A 122 13.71 5.64 -9.75
C TYR A 122 14.80 5.17 -8.77
N ASN A 123 15.71 6.05 -8.36
CA ASN A 123 16.76 5.71 -7.40
C ASN A 123 16.16 5.41 -6.02
N GLU A 124 15.15 6.15 -5.58
CA GLU A 124 14.43 5.87 -4.32
C GLU A 124 13.77 4.49 -4.36
N MET A 125 13.16 4.12 -5.49
CA MET A 125 12.59 2.78 -5.67
C MET A 125 13.67 1.70 -5.55
N LEU A 126 14.86 1.90 -6.14
CA LEU A 126 15.99 0.97 -6.04
C LEU A 126 16.52 0.86 -4.59
N ASP A 127 16.62 1.99 -3.89
CA ASP A 127 17.09 2.01 -2.50
C ASP A 127 16.13 1.27 -1.53
N LYS A 128 14.86 1.15 -1.91
CA LYS A 128 13.85 0.37 -1.18
C LYS A 128 13.92 -1.14 -1.43
N ILE A 129 14.72 -1.59 -2.40
CA ILE A 129 14.92 -3.01 -2.68
C ILE A 129 15.96 -3.55 -1.69
N TYR A 130 15.51 -4.32 -0.73
CA TYR A 130 16.38 -5.07 0.17
C TYR A 130 15.80 -6.45 0.42
N LEU A 131 16.68 -7.41 0.64
CA LEU A 131 16.32 -8.74 1.08
C LEU A 131 16.64 -8.83 2.59
N PRO A 132 15.70 -9.31 3.41
CA PRO A 132 15.91 -9.48 4.85
C PRO A 132 16.96 -10.54 5.18
#